data_1e3305a8f162a95b58194061f1f4e42e
#
_entry.id   1e3305a8f162a95b58194061f1f4e42e
#
_cell.length_a   1.000
_cell.length_b   1.000
_cell.length_c   1.000
_cell.angle_alpha   90.00
_cell.angle_beta   90.00
_cell.angle_gamma   90.00
#
_symmetry.space_group_name_H-M   'P 1'
#
loop_
_entity.id
_entity.type
_entity.pdbx_description
1 polymer ?
#
loop_
_entity_poly.entity_id
_entity_poly.type
_entity_poly.pdbx_seq_one_letter_code
_entity_poly.pdbx_strand_id
1 'polypeptide(L)'
;MTYPKAGSKEEMMDEHGAALLNKCLAFKSGSNMSTLFITRSIENAGGIPFVTAGRDSTTLGYTVPRENATGLVKMLAVDCSYEKWDLRDAKLLAGTEAEVAAESAQVVLTENLYAAAYGPQSAAGKSFYFTDISTDLIMSFRSRAYGVNGAVLTATGIPDHAAFCAEVGEMLVDAPAGTPDVTTPVTYLGGESRVYAPSTGYAHVAVAFEGPASSVIGSIVKKAMTVIGSSVGVSGFSAPGLVGVYGGSSEGASIVDAMTNVLTTSLTADVIKRAKALAKAEAMFAMDGGSKALAEAMTTFVLESGSFSGPAEVAKAYDAVTDAQVTEAVKKMMASKPAMAAVGDIGMVPYHATVASRLS
;
A
#
# COMPACT_ATOMS: atom_id res chain seq x y z
N MET A 1 -8.24 11.16 -6.76
CA MET A 1 -9.20 10.91 -5.69
C MET A 1 -8.87 9.58 -5.03
N THR A 2 -8.66 9.59 -3.75
CA THR A 2 -8.30 8.39 -2.98
C THR A 2 -9.45 8.02 -2.06
N TYR A 3 -9.78 6.75 -2.08
CA TYR A 3 -10.80 6.13 -1.24
C TYR A 3 -10.12 5.30 -0.15
N PRO A 4 -9.99 5.81 1.09
CA PRO A 4 -9.27 5.13 2.16
C PRO A 4 -9.92 3.82 2.61
N LYS A 5 -11.23 3.66 2.32
CA LYS A 5 -12.00 2.47 2.66
C LYS A 5 -12.09 1.43 1.54
N ALA A 6 -11.44 1.70 0.42
CA ALA A 6 -11.47 0.83 -0.76
C ALA A 6 -10.20 -0.03 -0.90
N GLY A 7 -9.46 -0.22 0.19
CA GLY A 7 -8.35 -1.17 0.27
C GLY A 7 -8.81 -2.58 0.62
N SER A 8 -7.99 -3.59 0.33
CA SER A 8 -8.35 -4.99 0.59
C SER A 8 -8.48 -5.33 2.09
N LYS A 9 -7.90 -4.57 2.99
CA LYS A 9 -8.09 -4.75 4.45
C LYS A 9 -9.50 -4.40 4.93
N GLU A 10 -10.27 -3.66 4.12
CA GLU A 10 -11.64 -3.26 4.43
C GLU A 10 -12.67 -4.23 3.82
N GLU A 11 -12.23 -5.28 3.11
CA GLU A 11 -13.10 -6.34 2.61
C GLU A 11 -13.68 -7.16 3.75
N MET A 12 -14.97 -7.46 3.69
CA MET A 12 -15.59 -8.44 4.59
C MET A 12 -15.11 -9.86 4.24
N MET A 13 -15.42 -10.82 5.10
CA MET A 13 -14.92 -12.21 4.93
C MET A 13 -15.35 -12.84 3.60
N ASP A 14 -16.49 -12.45 3.07
CA ASP A 14 -17.09 -12.94 1.82
C ASP A 14 -16.77 -12.04 0.61
N GLU A 15 -16.30 -10.79 0.83
CA GLU A 15 -15.94 -9.83 -0.22
C GLU A 15 -14.52 -9.99 -0.76
N HIS A 16 -13.82 -11.04 -0.39
CA HIS A 16 -12.41 -11.21 -0.72
C HIS A 16 -12.13 -11.16 -2.24
N GLY A 17 -11.20 -10.26 -2.65
CA GLY A 17 -10.85 -9.96 -4.03
C GLY A 17 -11.64 -8.78 -4.64
N ALA A 18 -12.59 -8.20 -3.90
CA ALA A 18 -13.37 -7.07 -4.39
C ALA A 18 -12.51 -5.83 -4.71
N ALA A 19 -11.48 -5.56 -3.92
CA ALA A 19 -10.58 -4.42 -4.14
C ALA A 19 -9.82 -4.53 -5.48
N LEU A 20 -9.26 -5.70 -5.79
CA LEU A 20 -8.59 -5.95 -7.07
C LEU A 20 -9.54 -5.80 -8.26
N LEU A 21 -10.73 -6.41 -8.18
CA LEU A 21 -11.70 -6.32 -9.27
C LEU A 21 -12.25 -4.90 -9.45
N ASN A 22 -12.49 -4.16 -8.37
CA ASN A 22 -12.88 -2.75 -8.47
C ASN A 22 -11.75 -1.87 -9.02
N LYS A 23 -10.48 -2.18 -8.77
CA LYS A 23 -9.34 -1.56 -9.47
C LYS A 23 -9.46 -1.77 -10.99
N CYS A 24 -9.72 -3.00 -11.43
CA CYS A 24 -9.86 -3.34 -12.84
C CYS A 24 -11.13 -2.74 -13.48
N LEU A 25 -12.16 -2.41 -12.68
CA LEU A 25 -13.38 -1.70 -13.08
C LEU A 25 -13.23 -0.18 -13.03
N ALA A 26 -12.03 0.37 -12.71
CA ALA A 26 -11.82 1.79 -12.71
C ALA A 26 -11.99 2.39 -14.12
N PHE A 27 -12.63 3.55 -14.21
CA PHE A 27 -12.93 4.23 -15.48
C PHE A 27 -13.78 3.41 -16.47
N LYS A 28 -14.51 2.43 -15.97
CA LYS A 28 -15.48 1.65 -16.76
C LYS A 28 -16.88 2.24 -16.66
N SER A 29 -17.81 1.68 -17.45
CA SER A 29 -19.19 2.15 -17.51
C SER A 29 -19.86 2.24 -16.15
N GLY A 30 -20.71 3.24 -16.00
CA GLY A 30 -21.62 3.43 -14.90
C GLY A 30 -23.04 3.71 -15.41
N SER A 31 -23.96 4.07 -14.51
CA SER A 31 -25.35 4.41 -14.86
C SER A 31 -25.45 5.60 -15.82
N ASN A 32 -24.54 6.56 -15.70
CA ASN A 32 -24.60 7.84 -16.41
C ASN A 32 -23.59 7.98 -17.55
N MET A 33 -22.53 7.17 -17.57
CA MET A 33 -21.43 7.30 -18.51
C MET A 33 -20.97 5.92 -19.01
N SER A 34 -20.82 5.75 -20.32
CA SER A 34 -20.24 4.54 -20.90
C SER A 34 -18.70 4.58 -20.84
N THR A 35 -18.06 3.41 -20.81
CA THR A 35 -16.59 3.27 -20.90
C THR A 35 -16.01 4.08 -22.06
N LEU A 36 -16.67 4.01 -23.24
CA LEU A 36 -16.21 4.75 -24.43
C LEU A 36 -16.27 6.26 -24.21
N PHE A 37 -17.33 6.77 -23.56
CA PHE A 37 -17.47 8.19 -23.26
C PHE A 37 -16.36 8.65 -22.30
N ILE A 38 -16.13 7.91 -21.23
CA ILE A 38 -15.09 8.20 -20.22
C ILE A 38 -13.71 8.24 -20.90
N THR A 39 -13.37 7.18 -21.65
CA THR A 39 -12.07 7.06 -22.32
C THR A 39 -11.85 8.24 -23.30
N ARG A 40 -12.81 8.50 -24.18
CA ARG A 40 -12.70 9.60 -25.16
C ARG A 40 -12.65 10.98 -24.50
N SER A 41 -13.38 11.19 -23.42
CA SER A 41 -13.33 12.46 -22.70
C SER A 41 -11.95 12.72 -22.09
N ILE A 42 -11.33 11.68 -21.51
CA ILE A 42 -9.97 11.79 -20.95
C ILE A 42 -8.95 12.00 -22.08
N GLU A 43 -9.03 11.22 -23.16
CA GLU A 43 -8.13 11.32 -24.31
C GLU A 43 -8.25 12.68 -25.03
N ASN A 44 -9.48 13.15 -25.29
CA ASN A 44 -9.72 14.46 -25.92
C ASN A 44 -9.20 15.62 -25.06
N ALA A 45 -9.21 15.47 -23.75
CA ALA A 45 -8.63 16.43 -22.83
C ALA A 45 -7.09 16.35 -22.75
N GLY A 46 -6.47 15.39 -23.45
CA GLY A 46 -5.03 15.12 -23.36
C GLY A 46 -4.63 14.47 -22.03
N GLY A 47 -5.55 13.74 -21.43
CA GLY A 47 -5.38 13.12 -20.10
C GLY A 47 -4.79 11.72 -20.16
N ILE A 48 -4.03 11.35 -19.13
CA ILE A 48 -3.52 10.00 -18.90
C ILE A 48 -4.12 9.51 -17.59
N PRO A 49 -5.08 8.57 -17.63
CA PRO A 49 -5.69 8.02 -16.41
C PRO A 49 -4.72 7.05 -15.72
N PHE A 50 -4.86 6.93 -14.41
CA PHE A 50 -4.17 5.91 -13.62
C PHE A 50 -5.06 5.42 -12.48
N VAL A 51 -4.83 4.19 -12.05
CA VAL A 51 -5.43 3.61 -10.86
C VAL A 51 -4.36 2.86 -10.07
N THR A 52 -4.39 3.06 -8.76
CA THR A 52 -3.50 2.35 -7.82
C THR A 52 -4.39 1.81 -6.71
N ALA A 53 -4.35 0.51 -6.48
CA ALA A 53 -5.06 -0.12 -5.37
C ALA A 53 -4.09 -0.93 -4.54
N GLY A 54 -4.30 -0.91 -3.25
CA GLY A 54 -3.49 -1.60 -2.27
C GLY A 54 -4.33 -2.14 -1.11
N ARG A 55 -3.67 -2.48 -0.02
CA ARG A 55 -4.36 -2.97 1.17
C ARG A 55 -5.09 -1.86 1.93
N ASP A 56 -4.56 -0.65 1.94
CA ASP A 56 -5.13 0.47 2.71
C ASP A 56 -6.15 1.30 1.94
N SER A 57 -5.94 1.51 0.64
CA SER A 57 -6.76 2.43 -0.15
C SER A 57 -6.73 2.11 -1.63
N THR A 58 -7.67 2.68 -2.36
CA THR A 58 -7.65 2.75 -3.82
C THR A 58 -7.65 4.21 -4.26
N THR A 59 -6.74 4.55 -5.17
CA THR A 59 -6.58 5.87 -5.76
C THR A 59 -6.89 5.83 -7.24
N LEU A 60 -7.81 6.68 -7.69
CA LEU A 60 -8.08 6.96 -9.10
C LEU A 60 -7.62 8.38 -9.42
N GLY A 61 -6.98 8.54 -10.55
CA GLY A 61 -6.52 9.86 -10.95
C GLY A 61 -6.24 9.97 -12.44
N TYR A 62 -5.93 11.16 -12.86
CA TYR A 62 -5.45 11.47 -14.20
C TYR A 62 -4.43 12.61 -14.17
N THR A 63 -3.54 12.58 -15.13
CA THR A 63 -2.66 13.71 -15.43
C THR A 63 -3.16 14.36 -16.70
N VAL A 64 -3.44 15.66 -16.69
CA VAL A 64 -4.11 16.39 -17.78
C VAL A 64 -3.60 17.82 -17.86
N PRO A 65 -3.64 18.50 -19.03
CA PRO A 65 -3.42 19.93 -19.11
C PRO A 65 -4.31 20.71 -18.15
N ARG A 66 -3.75 21.78 -17.56
CA ARG A 66 -4.39 22.53 -16.45
C ARG A 66 -5.81 23.01 -16.77
N GLU A 67 -6.04 23.43 -17.99
CA GLU A 67 -7.32 23.97 -18.46
C GLU A 67 -8.47 22.96 -18.35
N ASN A 68 -8.14 21.66 -18.41
CA ASN A 68 -9.11 20.57 -18.45
C ASN A 68 -9.25 19.86 -17.11
N ALA A 69 -8.53 20.31 -16.07
CA ALA A 69 -8.40 19.58 -14.81
C ALA A 69 -9.73 19.39 -14.08
N THR A 70 -10.57 20.42 -14.00
CA THR A 70 -11.87 20.36 -13.31
C THR A 70 -12.90 19.55 -14.08
N GLY A 71 -12.96 19.69 -15.41
CA GLY A 71 -14.00 19.08 -16.24
C GLY A 71 -14.08 17.55 -16.17
N LEU A 72 -13.00 16.89 -15.75
CA LEU A 72 -12.93 15.42 -15.65
C LEU A 72 -13.18 14.88 -14.23
N VAL A 73 -13.36 15.73 -13.22
CA VAL A 73 -13.45 15.30 -11.82
C VAL A 73 -14.62 14.32 -11.58
N LYS A 74 -15.73 14.50 -12.27
CA LYS A 74 -16.88 13.55 -12.19
C LYS A 74 -16.50 12.11 -12.53
N MET A 75 -15.47 11.90 -13.35
CA MET A 75 -15.01 10.56 -13.75
C MET A 75 -14.20 9.86 -12.66
N LEU A 76 -13.80 10.59 -11.62
CA LEU A 76 -13.14 10.04 -10.44
C LEU A 76 -14.16 9.52 -9.41
N ALA A 77 -15.40 10.01 -9.44
CA ALA A 77 -16.46 9.51 -8.60
C ALA A 77 -16.94 8.14 -9.14
N VAL A 78 -16.74 7.11 -8.33
CA VAL A 78 -17.07 5.73 -8.73
C VAL A 78 -18.58 5.52 -8.62
N ASP A 79 -19.21 5.20 -9.74
CA ASP A 79 -20.62 4.81 -9.81
C ASP A 79 -20.81 3.38 -9.27
N CYS A 80 -21.96 3.13 -8.66
CA CYS A 80 -22.32 1.83 -8.13
C CYS A 80 -22.88 0.84 -9.18
N SER A 81 -22.82 1.16 -10.47
CA SER A 81 -23.25 0.29 -11.56
C SER A 81 -22.10 -0.05 -12.50
N TYR A 82 -22.28 -1.04 -13.34
CA TYR A 82 -21.35 -1.44 -14.41
C TYR A 82 -22.08 -2.25 -15.48
N GLU A 83 -21.50 -2.34 -16.67
CA GLU A 83 -21.95 -3.21 -17.74
C GLU A 83 -21.37 -4.63 -17.60
N LYS A 84 -22.13 -5.64 -18.00
CA LYS A 84 -21.70 -7.06 -17.87
C LYS A 84 -20.40 -7.39 -18.60
N TRP A 85 -20.16 -6.72 -19.72
CA TRP A 85 -18.91 -6.89 -20.50
C TRP A 85 -17.72 -6.28 -19.76
N ASP A 86 -17.87 -5.11 -19.15
CA ASP A 86 -16.80 -4.49 -18.37
C ASP A 86 -16.38 -5.38 -17.18
N LEU A 87 -17.34 -6.06 -16.55
CA LEU A 87 -17.05 -7.02 -15.49
C LEU A 87 -16.28 -8.25 -16.01
N ARG A 88 -16.67 -8.77 -17.18
CA ARG A 88 -15.97 -9.88 -17.81
C ARG A 88 -14.50 -9.51 -18.09
N ASP A 89 -14.29 -8.34 -18.70
CA ASP A 89 -12.95 -7.86 -19.01
C ASP A 89 -12.13 -7.58 -17.76
N ALA A 90 -12.76 -7.02 -16.72
CA ALA A 90 -12.10 -6.80 -15.43
C ALA A 90 -11.66 -8.12 -14.77
N LYS A 91 -12.48 -9.18 -14.84
CA LYS A 91 -12.10 -10.52 -14.34
C LYS A 91 -10.91 -11.11 -15.12
N LEU A 92 -10.88 -10.95 -16.43
CA LEU A 92 -9.75 -11.39 -17.25
C LEU A 92 -8.47 -10.62 -16.88
N LEU A 93 -8.57 -9.30 -16.75
CA LEU A 93 -7.43 -8.45 -16.37
C LEU A 93 -6.93 -8.81 -14.96
N ALA A 94 -7.82 -8.98 -14.00
CA ALA A 94 -7.46 -9.38 -12.64
C ALA A 94 -6.79 -10.76 -12.61
N GLY A 95 -7.25 -11.71 -13.44
CA GLY A 95 -6.62 -13.01 -13.62
C GLY A 95 -5.17 -12.89 -14.14
N THR A 96 -4.97 -12.09 -15.17
CA THR A 96 -3.62 -11.82 -15.72
C THR A 96 -2.72 -11.13 -14.69
N GLU A 97 -3.23 -10.16 -13.93
CA GLU A 97 -2.46 -9.53 -12.85
C GLU A 97 -2.07 -10.53 -11.75
N ALA A 98 -2.99 -11.43 -11.40
CA ALA A 98 -2.72 -12.48 -10.40
C ALA A 98 -1.65 -13.47 -10.88
N GLU A 99 -1.68 -13.87 -12.16
CA GLU A 99 -0.65 -14.71 -12.77
C GLU A 99 0.73 -14.04 -12.74
N VAL A 100 0.83 -12.79 -13.17
CA VAL A 100 2.09 -12.00 -13.12
C VAL A 100 2.58 -11.83 -11.70
N ALA A 101 1.68 -11.59 -10.74
CA ALA A 101 2.03 -11.48 -9.33
C ALA A 101 2.58 -12.80 -8.77
N ALA A 102 2.04 -13.95 -9.18
CA ALA A 102 2.49 -15.27 -8.76
C ALA A 102 3.89 -15.64 -9.29
N GLU A 103 4.31 -15.06 -10.41
CA GLU A 103 5.66 -15.23 -10.95
C GLU A 103 6.72 -14.45 -10.17
N SER A 104 6.33 -13.39 -9.46
CA SER A 104 7.23 -12.56 -8.68
C SER A 104 7.43 -13.11 -7.27
N ALA A 105 8.60 -13.69 -7.00
CA ALA A 105 8.94 -14.20 -5.66
C ALA A 105 8.81 -13.14 -4.56
N GLN A 106 9.06 -11.87 -4.88
CA GLN A 106 8.94 -10.77 -3.93
C GLN A 106 7.49 -10.43 -3.60
N VAL A 107 6.58 -10.49 -4.59
CA VAL A 107 5.15 -10.30 -4.37
C VAL A 107 4.60 -11.47 -3.55
N VAL A 108 4.90 -12.70 -3.97
CA VAL A 108 4.50 -13.92 -3.23
C VAL A 108 5.01 -13.88 -1.79
N LEU A 109 6.25 -13.45 -1.57
CA LEU A 109 6.81 -13.29 -0.21
C LEU A 109 6.01 -12.27 0.61
N THR A 110 5.67 -11.13 0.03
CA THR A 110 4.91 -10.06 0.71
C THR A 110 3.51 -10.54 1.08
N GLU A 111 2.81 -11.21 0.16
CA GLU A 111 1.49 -11.78 0.42
C GLU A 111 1.52 -12.80 1.56
N ASN A 112 2.50 -13.72 1.52
CA ASN A 112 2.70 -14.71 2.56
C ASN A 112 3.10 -14.09 3.91
N LEU A 113 3.83 -12.97 3.89
CA LEU A 113 4.18 -12.24 5.09
C LEU A 113 2.95 -11.64 5.77
N TYR A 114 2.03 -11.06 5.01
CA TYR A 114 0.75 -10.60 5.54
C TYR A 114 -0.10 -11.75 6.08
N ALA A 115 -0.13 -12.89 5.41
CA ALA A 115 -0.82 -14.09 5.90
C ALA A 115 -0.22 -14.60 7.23
N ALA A 116 1.10 -14.56 7.37
CA ALA A 116 1.78 -14.92 8.62
C ALA A 116 1.52 -13.89 9.74
N ALA A 117 1.48 -12.59 9.40
CA ALA A 117 1.32 -11.50 10.35
C ALA A 117 -0.09 -11.40 10.92
N TYR A 118 -1.11 -11.53 10.09
CA TYR A 118 -2.51 -11.26 10.45
C TYR A 118 -3.41 -12.51 10.39
N GLY A 119 -2.87 -13.64 9.94
CA GLY A 119 -3.63 -14.86 9.72
C GLY A 119 -4.28 -14.91 8.32
N PRO A 120 -4.23 -16.07 7.65
CA PRO A 120 -4.65 -16.22 6.25
C PRO A 120 -6.16 -16.04 6.01
N GLN A 121 -6.97 -16.00 7.08
CA GLN A 121 -8.42 -15.80 6.99
C GLN A 121 -8.85 -14.36 7.32
N SER A 122 -7.94 -13.52 7.82
CA SER A 122 -8.27 -12.12 8.12
C SER A 122 -8.27 -11.28 6.85
N ALA A 123 -9.01 -10.16 6.85
CA ALA A 123 -9.03 -9.23 5.71
C ALA A 123 -7.62 -8.70 5.34
N ALA A 124 -6.78 -8.41 6.32
CA ALA A 124 -5.40 -7.96 6.07
C ALA A 124 -4.44 -9.09 5.66
N GLY A 125 -4.69 -10.33 6.10
CA GLY A 125 -3.82 -11.47 5.83
C GLY A 125 -4.16 -12.24 4.54
N LYS A 126 -5.36 -12.06 3.99
CA LYS A 126 -5.72 -12.64 2.70
C LYS A 126 -4.89 -12.04 1.56
N SER A 127 -4.68 -12.82 0.50
CA SER A 127 -3.97 -12.33 -0.67
C SER A 127 -4.77 -11.25 -1.39
N PHE A 128 -4.10 -10.17 -1.78
CA PHE A 128 -4.70 -9.13 -2.61
C PHE A 128 -5.11 -9.66 -4.01
N TYR A 129 -4.42 -10.67 -4.53
CA TYR A 129 -4.58 -11.20 -5.88
C TYR A 129 -5.61 -12.32 -5.99
N PHE A 130 -6.67 -12.26 -5.21
CA PHE A 130 -7.77 -13.21 -5.30
C PHE A 130 -8.82 -12.75 -6.34
N THR A 131 -9.33 -13.67 -7.17
CA THR A 131 -10.19 -13.33 -8.32
C THR A 131 -11.54 -14.06 -8.36
N ASP A 132 -11.70 -15.10 -7.52
CA ASP A 132 -12.93 -15.91 -7.49
C ASP A 132 -13.97 -15.32 -6.54
N ILE A 133 -14.64 -14.25 -6.98
CA ILE A 133 -15.66 -13.54 -6.22
C ILE A 133 -16.94 -13.37 -7.06
N SER A 134 -18.10 -13.41 -6.40
CA SER A 134 -19.38 -13.17 -7.04
C SER A 134 -19.58 -11.69 -7.38
N THR A 135 -20.40 -11.44 -8.39
CA THR A 135 -20.74 -10.11 -8.86
C THR A 135 -21.39 -9.25 -7.77
N ASP A 136 -22.30 -9.84 -7.00
CA ASP A 136 -23.08 -9.13 -5.97
C ASP A 136 -22.17 -8.63 -4.84
N LEU A 137 -21.16 -9.41 -4.49
CA LEU A 137 -20.17 -9.04 -3.47
C LEU A 137 -19.23 -7.91 -3.94
N ILE A 138 -18.85 -7.92 -5.23
CA ILE A 138 -18.09 -6.81 -5.83
C ILE A 138 -18.90 -5.51 -5.72
N MET A 139 -20.19 -5.57 -5.97
CA MET A 139 -21.07 -4.40 -5.89
C MET A 139 -21.37 -3.97 -4.46
N SER A 140 -21.53 -4.92 -3.54
CA SER A 140 -21.64 -4.64 -2.12
C SER A 140 -20.46 -3.83 -1.63
N PHE A 141 -19.24 -4.33 -1.88
CA PHE A 141 -18.01 -3.63 -1.55
C PHE A 141 -17.93 -2.24 -2.20
N ARG A 142 -18.26 -2.15 -3.50
CA ARG A 142 -18.20 -0.91 -4.27
C ARG A 142 -19.12 0.17 -3.69
N SER A 143 -20.37 -0.18 -3.39
CA SER A 143 -21.35 0.76 -2.84
C SER A 143 -20.99 1.26 -1.44
N ARG A 144 -20.30 0.43 -0.66
CA ARG A 144 -19.86 0.72 0.69
C ARG A 144 -18.57 1.53 0.70
N ALA A 145 -17.56 1.11 -0.05
CA ALA A 145 -16.18 1.60 0.07
C ALA A 145 -15.87 2.84 -0.79
N TYR A 146 -16.58 3.02 -1.92
CA TYR A 146 -16.29 4.09 -2.88
C TYR A 146 -17.21 5.31 -2.73
N GLY A 147 -17.53 5.68 -1.51
CA GLY A 147 -18.29 6.91 -1.24
C GLY A 147 -17.41 8.16 -1.21
N VAL A 148 -17.95 9.29 -1.65
CA VAL A 148 -17.24 10.58 -1.59
C VAL A 148 -17.04 11.07 -0.16
N ASN A 149 -17.89 10.65 0.79
CA ASN A 149 -17.71 10.94 2.20
C ASN A 149 -16.48 10.20 2.75
N GLY A 150 -15.46 10.96 3.15
CA GLY A 150 -14.18 10.43 3.61
C GLY A 150 -13.16 10.20 2.49
N ALA A 151 -13.52 10.38 1.22
CA ALA A 151 -12.55 10.39 0.14
C ALA A 151 -11.70 11.68 0.17
N VAL A 152 -10.43 11.55 -0.23
CA VAL A 152 -9.50 12.68 -0.33
C VAL A 152 -9.24 12.97 -1.80
N LEU A 153 -9.57 14.19 -2.25
CA LEU A 153 -9.20 14.67 -3.56
C LEU A 153 -7.96 15.56 -3.45
N THR A 154 -6.89 15.18 -4.13
CA THR A 154 -5.67 15.97 -4.24
C THR A 154 -5.47 16.43 -5.67
N ALA A 155 -5.06 17.69 -5.84
CA ALA A 155 -4.78 18.25 -7.15
C ALA A 155 -3.47 19.05 -7.11
N THR A 156 -2.67 18.93 -8.17
CA THR A 156 -1.41 19.66 -8.33
C THR A 156 -1.49 20.58 -9.54
N GLY A 157 -0.79 21.72 -9.48
CA GLY A 157 -0.77 22.67 -10.59
C GLY A 157 -2.02 23.57 -10.71
N ILE A 158 -2.90 23.57 -9.72
CA ILE A 158 -4.12 24.39 -9.67
C ILE A 158 -3.75 25.81 -9.17
N PRO A 159 -4.10 26.87 -9.91
CA PRO A 159 -3.72 28.23 -9.53
C PRO A 159 -4.56 28.81 -8.39
N ASP A 160 -5.85 28.48 -8.31
CA ASP A 160 -6.80 28.94 -7.29
C ASP A 160 -7.48 27.73 -6.65
N HIS A 161 -7.08 27.44 -5.42
CA HIS A 161 -7.61 26.32 -4.66
C HIS A 161 -9.08 26.54 -4.25
N ALA A 162 -9.48 27.77 -3.92
CA ALA A 162 -10.84 28.04 -3.47
C ALA A 162 -11.85 27.91 -4.61
N ALA A 163 -11.52 28.43 -5.79
CA ALA A 163 -12.32 28.26 -7.00
C ALA A 163 -12.42 26.80 -7.40
N PHE A 164 -11.31 26.07 -7.37
CA PHE A 164 -11.29 24.63 -7.66
C PHE A 164 -12.19 23.83 -6.70
N CYS A 165 -12.11 24.10 -5.39
CA CYS A 165 -12.97 23.44 -4.41
C CYS A 165 -14.45 23.71 -4.63
N ALA A 166 -14.83 24.94 -5.00
CA ALA A 166 -16.22 25.29 -5.31
C ALA A 166 -16.73 24.51 -6.54
N GLU A 167 -15.99 24.53 -7.65
CA GLU A 167 -16.35 23.77 -8.86
C GLU A 167 -16.46 22.26 -8.59
N VAL A 168 -15.50 21.69 -7.89
CA VAL A 168 -15.51 20.26 -7.55
C VAL A 168 -16.69 19.92 -6.65
N GLY A 169 -17.04 20.79 -5.68
CA GLY A 169 -18.19 20.61 -4.82
C GLY A 169 -19.51 20.53 -5.60
N GLU A 170 -19.69 21.39 -6.60
CA GLU A 170 -20.85 21.36 -7.51
C GLU A 170 -20.88 20.10 -8.37
N MET A 171 -19.72 19.65 -8.86
CA MET A 171 -19.63 18.47 -9.71
C MET A 171 -19.90 17.16 -8.98
N LEU A 172 -19.59 17.08 -7.70
CA LEU A 172 -19.70 15.86 -6.90
C LEU A 172 -20.99 15.81 -6.04
N VAL A 173 -21.89 16.78 -6.17
CA VAL A 173 -23.11 16.87 -5.36
C VAL A 173 -23.99 15.61 -5.46
N ASP A 174 -24.05 15.00 -6.64
CA ASP A 174 -24.83 13.78 -6.92
C ASP A 174 -24.01 12.49 -6.78
N ALA A 175 -22.74 12.58 -6.37
CA ALA A 175 -21.90 11.40 -6.23
C ALA A 175 -22.33 10.54 -5.03
N PRO A 176 -22.15 9.21 -5.11
CA PRO A 176 -22.51 8.31 -4.01
C PRO A 176 -21.83 8.71 -2.71
N ALA A 177 -22.59 8.87 -1.64
CA ALA A 177 -22.05 9.25 -0.34
C ALA A 177 -21.23 8.14 0.34
N GLY A 178 -21.50 6.87 -0.02
CA GLY A 178 -20.98 5.70 0.66
C GLY A 178 -21.74 5.41 1.97
N THR A 179 -21.45 4.28 2.57
CA THR A 179 -22.00 3.94 3.89
C THR A 179 -21.00 4.23 5.01
N PRO A 180 -21.49 4.53 6.23
CA PRO A 180 -20.62 4.70 7.41
C PRO A 180 -19.84 3.43 7.73
N ASP A 181 -18.77 3.62 8.48
CA ASP A 181 -17.77 2.62 8.80
C ASP A 181 -18.30 1.29 9.33
N VAL A 182 -17.93 0.21 8.64
CA VAL A 182 -17.79 -1.11 9.23
C VAL A 182 -16.31 -1.46 9.11
N THR A 183 -15.50 -0.99 10.03
CA THR A 183 -14.09 -1.38 10.12
C THR A 183 -13.99 -2.79 10.68
N THR A 184 -13.41 -3.70 9.92
CA THR A 184 -13.06 -5.03 10.43
C THR A 184 -11.82 -4.89 11.30
N PRO A 185 -11.87 -5.22 12.61
CA PRO A 185 -10.70 -5.10 13.46
C PRO A 185 -9.62 -6.07 12.99
N VAL A 186 -8.45 -5.53 12.67
CA VAL A 186 -7.28 -6.29 12.25
C VAL A 186 -6.38 -6.49 13.44
N THR A 187 -6.15 -7.75 13.86
CA THR A 187 -5.29 -8.09 14.97
C THR A 187 -4.00 -8.71 14.46
N TYR A 188 -2.86 -8.16 14.88
CA TYR A 188 -1.56 -8.74 14.59
C TYR A 188 -1.34 -10.01 15.44
N LEU A 189 -0.94 -11.10 14.77
CA LEU A 189 -0.77 -12.43 15.40
C LEU A 189 0.70 -12.88 15.43
N GLY A 190 1.45 -12.55 14.39
CA GLY A 190 2.76 -13.15 14.13
C GLY A 190 2.67 -14.63 13.77
N GLY A 191 3.68 -15.15 13.09
CA GLY A 191 3.69 -16.55 12.66
C GLY A 191 4.62 -16.81 11.50
N GLU A 192 4.42 -17.95 10.81
CA GLU A 192 5.26 -18.34 9.68
C GLU A 192 4.42 -18.74 8.47
N SER A 193 4.90 -18.35 7.27
CA SER A 193 4.42 -18.88 5.99
C SER A 193 5.60 -19.28 5.11
N ARG A 194 5.54 -20.46 4.50
CA ARG A 194 6.64 -21.01 3.71
C ARG A 194 6.12 -21.51 2.36
N VAL A 195 6.77 -21.09 1.27
CA VAL A 195 6.47 -21.54 -0.09
C VAL A 195 7.73 -22.11 -0.71
N TYR A 196 7.76 -23.44 -0.86
CA TYR A 196 8.88 -24.12 -1.47
C TYR A 196 8.79 -24.07 -3.01
N ALA A 197 9.76 -23.40 -3.64
CA ALA A 197 9.87 -23.27 -5.08
C ALA A 197 11.36 -23.41 -5.49
N PRO A 198 11.93 -24.61 -5.52
CA PRO A 198 13.36 -24.85 -5.66
C PRO A 198 13.92 -24.49 -7.04
N SER A 199 13.06 -24.26 -8.04
CA SER A 199 13.47 -23.94 -9.42
C SER A 199 14.32 -22.66 -9.52
N THR A 200 14.27 -21.78 -8.52
CA THR A 200 15.04 -20.53 -8.52
C THR A 200 16.46 -20.69 -7.99
N GLY A 201 16.75 -21.75 -7.21
CA GLY A 201 18.02 -21.91 -6.48
C GLY A 201 18.32 -20.77 -5.50
N TYR A 202 17.30 -19.99 -5.14
CA TYR A 202 17.42 -18.77 -4.33
C TYR A 202 16.30 -18.72 -3.28
N ALA A 203 16.64 -18.41 -2.04
CA ALA A 203 15.69 -18.24 -0.96
C ALA A 203 15.45 -16.73 -0.72
N HIS A 204 14.20 -16.32 -0.76
CA HIS A 204 13.75 -15.01 -0.33
C HIS A 204 13.12 -15.12 1.05
N VAL A 205 13.59 -14.34 2.00
CA VAL A 205 13.10 -14.34 3.38
C VAL A 205 12.76 -12.94 3.82
N ALA A 206 11.65 -12.79 4.54
CA ALA A 206 11.28 -11.56 5.22
C ALA A 206 10.91 -11.86 6.68
N VAL A 207 11.35 -11.00 7.58
CA VAL A 207 10.96 -11.01 9.00
C VAL A 207 10.40 -9.64 9.32
N ALA A 208 9.15 -9.61 9.77
CA ALA A 208 8.43 -8.40 10.08
C ALA A 208 7.84 -8.42 11.47
N PHE A 209 7.51 -7.24 11.94
CA PHE A 209 6.85 -6.97 13.20
C PHE A 209 5.70 -6.00 12.97
N GLU A 210 4.85 -5.83 13.96
CA GLU A 210 3.83 -4.79 13.94
C GLU A 210 4.48 -3.41 13.81
N GLY A 211 4.11 -2.68 12.74
CA GLY A 211 4.68 -1.39 12.42
C GLY A 211 4.17 -0.27 13.34
N PRO A 212 4.93 0.84 13.47
CA PRO A 212 4.47 2.02 14.18
C PRO A 212 3.29 2.66 13.43
N ALA A 213 2.37 3.31 14.17
CA ALA A 213 1.24 4.01 13.58
C ALA A 213 1.64 5.18 12.67
N SER A 214 2.81 5.79 12.89
CA SER A 214 3.35 6.87 12.05
C SER A 214 4.20 6.31 10.91
N SER A 215 3.83 6.63 9.66
CA SER A 215 4.59 6.25 8.46
C SER A 215 5.98 6.90 8.44
N VAL A 216 6.10 8.11 8.98
CA VAL A 216 7.40 8.82 9.11
C VAL A 216 8.37 8.02 9.98
N ILE A 217 7.92 7.56 11.15
CA ILE A 217 8.75 6.74 12.03
C ILE A 217 9.04 5.38 11.36
N GLY A 218 8.06 4.76 10.74
CA GLY A 218 8.24 3.51 9.97
C GLY A 218 9.29 3.65 8.88
N SER A 219 9.27 4.75 8.13
CA SER A 219 10.27 5.04 7.09
C SER A 219 11.68 5.22 7.67
N ILE A 220 11.81 5.89 8.83
CA ILE A 220 13.12 6.05 9.51
C ILE A 220 13.63 4.69 10.00
N VAL A 221 12.78 3.87 10.61
CA VAL A 221 13.15 2.52 11.08
C VAL A 221 13.57 1.63 9.89
N LYS A 222 12.82 1.64 8.79
CA LYS A 222 13.19 0.98 7.52
C LYS A 222 14.61 1.39 7.08
N LYS A 223 14.90 2.69 7.06
CA LYS A 223 16.24 3.19 6.65
C LYS A 223 17.34 2.84 7.65
N ALA A 224 17.04 2.84 8.94
CA ALA A 224 18.01 2.42 9.95
C ALA A 224 18.42 0.95 9.75
N MET A 225 17.45 0.05 9.54
CA MET A 225 17.69 -1.36 9.23
C MET A 225 18.46 -1.53 7.92
N THR A 226 18.11 -0.76 6.87
CA THR A 226 18.83 -0.78 5.59
C THR A 226 20.29 -0.34 5.75
N VAL A 227 20.55 0.70 6.55
CA VAL A 227 21.91 1.19 6.81
C VAL A 227 22.77 0.13 7.52
N ILE A 228 22.21 -0.55 8.53
CA ILE A 228 22.90 -1.63 9.26
C ILE A 228 23.10 -2.83 8.35
N GLY A 229 22.08 -3.22 7.58
CA GLY A 229 22.07 -4.42 6.74
C GLY A 229 22.79 -4.30 5.41
N SER A 230 23.20 -3.08 5.01
CA SER A 230 23.75 -2.80 3.68
C SER A 230 25.01 -3.63 3.32
N SER A 231 25.84 -3.97 4.29
CA SER A 231 27.04 -4.77 4.09
C SER A 231 26.80 -6.29 3.96
N VAL A 232 25.61 -6.76 4.37
CA VAL A 232 25.25 -8.18 4.43
C VAL A 232 24.08 -8.55 3.53
N GLY A 233 23.67 -7.65 2.62
CA GLY A 233 22.60 -7.91 1.66
C GLY A 233 21.20 -7.92 2.28
N VAL A 234 21.00 -7.32 3.45
CA VAL A 234 19.72 -7.19 4.14
C VAL A 234 19.18 -5.78 3.97
N SER A 235 17.95 -5.65 3.56
CA SER A 235 17.26 -4.36 3.41
C SER A 235 16.10 -4.24 4.39
N GLY A 236 15.93 -3.07 4.99
CA GLY A 236 14.73 -2.74 5.74
C GLY A 236 13.55 -2.52 4.78
N PHE A 237 12.37 -2.95 5.18
CA PHE A 237 11.14 -2.59 4.50
C PHE A 237 10.10 -2.04 5.47
N SER A 238 9.16 -1.25 4.94
CA SER A 238 7.99 -0.77 5.65
C SER A 238 6.81 -0.90 4.70
N ALA A 239 5.76 -1.54 5.16
CA ALA A 239 4.52 -1.74 4.44
C ALA A 239 3.35 -1.42 5.39
N PRO A 240 2.12 -1.25 4.91
CA PRO A 240 0.99 -0.94 5.78
C PRO A 240 0.87 -1.91 6.96
N GLY A 241 1.02 -1.39 8.18
CA GLY A 241 0.97 -2.16 9.41
C GLY A 241 2.19 -3.04 9.74
N LEU A 242 3.17 -3.12 8.85
CA LEU A 242 4.36 -3.99 9.02
C LEU A 242 5.67 -3.21 8.81
N VAL A 243 6.65 -3.48 9.66
CA VAL A 243 8.04 -3.03 9.49
C VAL A 243 8.98 -4.17 9.77
N GLY A 244 10.04 -4.31 9.00
CA GLY A 244 10.97 -5.40 9.18
C GLY A 244 12.14 -5.40 8.22
N VAL A 245 12.71 -6.56 8.02
CA VAL A 245 13.87 -6.79 7.14
C VAL A 245 13.58 -7.85 6.09
N TYR A 246 14.15 -7.64 4.92
CA TYR A 246 14.09 -8.52 3.77
C TYR A 246 15.50 -8.85 3.31
N GLY A 247 15.70 -10.09 2.90
CA GLY A 247 16.94 -10.52 2.29
C GLY A 247 16.72 -11.72 1.39
N GLY A 248 17.62 -11.92 0.43
CA GLY A 248 17.62 -13.07 -0.44
C GLY A 248 19.02 -13.60 -0.62
N SER A 249 19.17 -14.93 -0.67
CA SER A 249 20.44 -15.62 -0.86
C SER A 249 20.23 -17.03 -1.40
N SER A 250 21.25 -17.58 -2.05
CA SER A 250 21.36 -19.01 -2.33
C SER A 250 21.62 -19.84 -1.05
N GLU A 251 22.09 -19.19 0.02
CA GLU A 251 22.32 -19.79 1.34
C GLU A 251 21.30 -19.30 2.36
N GLY A 252 20.14 -19.97 2.44
CA GLY A 252 19.02 -19.54 3.26
C GLY A 252 19.32 -19.40 4.76
N ALA A 253 20.21 -20.19 5.33
CA ALA A 253 20.61 -20.07 6.73
C ALA A 253 21.42 -18.79 6.98
N SER A 254 22.40 -18.51 6.11
CA SER A 254 23.28 -17.32 6.22
C SER A 254 22.53 -16.00 6.18
N ILE A 255 21.52 -15.89 5.28
CA ILE A 255 20.72 -14.66 5.20
C ILE A 255 19.87 -14.43 6.44
N VAL A 256 19.31 -15.49 7.05
CA VAL A 256 18.54 -15.40 8.28
C VAL A 256 19.42 -15.00 9.46
N ASP A 257 20.64 -15.52 9.54
CA ASP A 257 21.63 -15.11 10.56
C ASP A 257 21.97 -13.62 10.41
N ALA A 258 22.18 -13.15 9.18
CA ALA A 258 22.43 -11.75 8.89
C ALA A 258 21.22 -10.86 9.28
N MET A 259 20.00 -11.29 8.96
CA MET A 259 18.77 -10.58 9.33
C MET A 259 18.60 -10.49 10.84
N THR A 260 18.84 -11.59 11.56
CA THR A 260 18.79 -11.62 13.02
C THR A 260 19.80 -10.65 13.64
N ASN A 261 21.02 -10.62 13.12
CA ASN A 261 22.06 -9.68 13.57
C ASN A 261 21.65 -8.22 13.31
N VAL A 262 21.03 -7.91 12.16
CA VAL A 262 20.55 -6.56 11.87
C VAL A 262 19.46 -6.13 12.86
N LEU A 263 18.53 -7.04 13.17
CA LEU A 263 17.41 -6.78 14.09
C LEU A 263 17.86 -6.61 15.56
N THR A 264 18.89 -7.34 15.98
CA THR A 264 19.42 -7.29 17.36
C THR A 264 20.49 -6.22 17.57
N THR A 265 21.02 -5.63 16.49
CA THR A 265 22.02 -4.57 16.58
C THR A 265 21.39 -3.29 17.14
N SER A 266 22.00 -2.75 18.20
CA SER A 266 21.53 -1.51 18.83
C SER A 266 21.69 -0.31 17.90
N LEU A 267 20.66 0.54 17.84
CA LEU A 267 20.68 1.77 17.06
C LEU A 267 21.59 2.81 17.72
N THR A 268 22.70 3.14 17.08
CA THR A 268 23.56 4.26 17.50
C THR A 268 22.98 5.59 17.01
N ALA A 269 23.32 6.69 17.68
CA ALA A 269 22.90 8.04 17.27
C ALA A 269 23.30 8.36 15.81
N ASP A 270 24.45 7.89 15.35
CA ASP A 270 24.91 8.10 13.97
C ASP A 270 24.04 7.34 12.95
N VAL A 271 23.65 6.10 13.28
CA VAL A 271 22.74 5.31 12.42
C VAL A 271 21.36 6.01 12.33
N ILE A 272 20.82 6.47 13.46
CA ILE A 272 19.52 7.18 13.48
C ILE A 272 19.62 8.48 12.67
N LYS A 273 20.65 9.28 12.87
CA LYS A 273 20.87 10.53 12.12
C LYS A 273 20.96 10.28 10.62
N ARG A 274 21.72 9.27 10.20
CA ARG A 274 21.81 8.89 8.78
C ARG A 274 20.49 8.36 8.24
N ALA A 275 19.77 7.54 9.00
CA ALA A 275 18.47 7.01 8.62
C ALA A 275 17.43 8.11 8.42
N LYS A 276 17.38 9.10 9.34
CA LYS A 276 16.49 10.28 9.22
C LYS A 276 16.78 11.08 7.95
N ALA A 277 18.06 11.35 7.68
CA ALA A 277 18.45 12.07 6.46
C ALA A 277 18.06 11.31 5.18
N LEU A 278 18.28 9.99 5.14
CA LEU A 278 17.92 9.14 4.01
C LEU A 278 16.39 9.02 3.83
N ALA A 279 15.64 8.85 4.91
CA ALA A 279 14.18 8.77 4.85
C ALA A 279 13.56 10.10 4.39
N LYS A 280 14.04 11.23 4.90
CA LYS A 280 13.66 12.57 4.46
C LYS A 280 13.98 12.79 2.97
N ALA A 281 15.17 12.41 2.52
CA ALA A 281 15.57 12.53 1.13
C ALA A 281 14.69 11.65 0.22
N GLU A 282 14.40 10.39 0.60
CA GLU A 282 13.49 9.51 -0.15
C GLU A 282 12.10 10.13 -0.31
N ALA A 283 11.55 10.70 0.77
CA ALA A 283 10.25 11.37 0.71
C ALA A 283 10.27 12.62 -0.20
N MET A 284 11.32 13.40 -0.17
CA MET A 284 11.46 14.58 -1.06
C MET A 284 11.61 14.16 -2.51
N PHE A 285 12.46 13.17 -2.83
CA PHE A 285 12.62 12.67 -4.19
C PHE A 285 11.34 12.01 -4.73
N ALA A 286 10.56 11.35 -3.87
CA ALA A 286 9.26 10.82 -4.29
C ALA A 286 8.31 11.93 -4.76
N MET A 287 8.33 13.11 -4.13
CA MET A 287 7.52 14.26 -4.54
C MET A 287 8.04 14.91 -5.85
N ASP A 288 9.31 14.82 -6.13
CA ASP A 288 9.94 15.38 -7.34
C ASP A 288 9.67 14.51 -8.59
N GLY A 289 9.09 13.33 -8.45
CA GLY A 289 8.77 12.40 -9.54
C GLY A 289 7.66 12.85 -10.51
N GLY A 290 7.18 14.09 -10.38
CA GLY A 290 6.15 14.70 -11.23
C GLY A 290 4.81 14.91 -10.51
N SER A 291 3.83 15.43 -11.25
CA SER A 291 2.53 15.83 -10.71
C SER A 291 1.76 14.68 -10.05
N LYS A 292 1.81 13.48 -10.65
CA LYS A 292 1.20 12.28 -10.08
C LYS A 292 1.86 11.89 -8.76
N ALA A 293 3.18 11.77 -8.73
CA ALA A 293 3.93 11.37 -7.54
C ALA A 293 3.73 12.37 -6.39
N LEU A 294 3.72 13.67 -6.70
CA LEU A 294 3.40 14.71 -5.73
C LEU A 294 1.97 14.55 -5.18
N ALA A 295 0.97 14.31 -6.03
CA ALA A 295 -0.42 14.12 -5.60
C ALA A 295 -0.58 12.87 -4.71
N GLU A 296 0.08 11.77 -5.02
CA GLU A 296 0.08 10.56 -4.20
C GLU A 296 0.73 10.80 -2.83
N ALA A 297 1.88 11.48 -2.79
CA ALA A 297 2.55 11.85 -1.54
C ALA A 297 1.70 12.82 -0.69
N MET A 298 1.08 13.83 -1.31
CA MET A 298 0.12 14.72 -0.64
C MET A 298 -1.03 13.93 -0.03
N THR A 299 -1.61 13.00 -0.77
CA THR A 299 -2.71 12.17 -0.28
C THR A 299 -2.32 11.37 0.95
N THR A 300 -1.18 10.68 0.90
CA THR A 300 -0.67 9.91 2.04
C THR A 300 -0.50 10.78 3.27
N PHE A 301 0.08 11.96 3.10
CA PHE A 301 0.30 12.89 4.19
C PHE A 301 -1.01 13.45 4.75
N VAL A 302 -1.97 13.80 3.90
CA VAL A 302 -3.31 14.29 4.33
C VAL A 302 -4.08 13.22 5.09
N LEU A 303 -4.02 11.97 4.65
CA LEU A 303 -4.68 10.86 5.35
C LEU A 303 -4.13 10.63 6.77
N GLU A 304 -2.86 10.95 7.01
CA GLU A 304 -2.23 10.80 8.32
C GLU A 304 -2.35 12.04 9.20
N SER A 305 -2.15 13.23 8.62
CA SER A 305 -2.06 14.49 9.38
C SER A 305 -3.31 15.38 9.29
N GLY A 306 -4.23 15.06 8.38
CA GLY A 306 -5.46 15.82 8.15
C GLY A 306 -5.30 17.05 7.24
N SER A 307 -4.08 17.52 6.96
CA SER A 307 -3.81 18.70 6.13
C SER A 307 -2.46 18.60 5.42
N PHE A 308 -2.27 19.43 4.39
CA PHE A 308 -0.99 19.54 3.68
C PHE A 308 -0.79 20.98 3.22
N SER A 309 0.27 21.63 3.70
CA SER A 309 0.61 23.01 3.32
C SER A 309 1.84 23.11 2.38
N GLY A 310 2.47 22.00 2.09
CA GLY A 310 3.59 21.95 1.14
C GLY A 310 4.68 20.93 1.51
N PRO A 311 5.63 20.65 0.59
CA PRO A 311 6.72 19.70 0.85
C PRO A 311 7.58 20.05 2.07
N ALA A 312 7.69 21.34 2.41
CA ALA A 312 8.41 21.80 3.59
C ALA A 312 7.78 21.30 4.91
N GLU A 313 6.48 21.03 4.94
CA GLU A 313 5.80 20.46 6.11
C GLU A 313 6.20 19.00 6.31
N VAL A 314 6.24 18.23 5.22
CA VAL A 314 6.73 16.84 5.26
C VAL A 314 8.18 16.81 5.74
N ALA A 315 9.04 17.69 5.23
CA ALA A 315 10.42 17.79 5.67
C ALA A 315 10.53 18.07 7.18
N LYS A 316 9.71 19.00 7.70
CA LYS A 316 9.63 19.31 9.14
C LYS A 316 9.15 18.12 9.97
N ALA A 317 8.21 17.31 9.47
CA ALA A 317 7.73 16.12 10.16
C ALA A 317 8.89 15.13 10.40
N TYR A 318 9.78 14.91 9.42
CA TYR A 318 10.99 14.11 9.59
C TYR A 318 11.98 14.72 10.57
N ASP A 319 12.17 16.05 10.53
CA ASP A 319 13.10 16.74 11.43
C ASP A 319 12.61 16.73 12.88
N ALA A 320 11.30 16.76 13.09
CA ALA A 320 10.65 16.77 14.42
C ALA A 320 10.77 15.42 15.17
N VAL A 321 10.99 14.30 14.46
CA VAL A 321 11.15 12.99 15.11
C VAL A 321 12.42 12.98 15.95
N THR A 322 12.31 12.65 17.23
CA THR A 322 13.45 12.51 18.15
C THR A 322 14.08 11.13 18.09
N ASP A 323 15.35 11.02 18.45
CA ASP A 323 16.05 9.73 18.51
C ASP A 323 15.41 8.78 19.54
N ALA A 324 14.86 9.34 20.62
CA ALA A 324 14.13 8.58 21.62
C ALA A 324 12.88 7.93 21.04
N GLN A 325 12.09 8.64 20.22
CA GLN A 325 10.90 8.10 19.55
C GLN A 325 11.24 6.95 18.61
N VAL A 326 12.35 7.05 17.85
CA VAL A 326 12.80 5.96 16.97
C VAL A 326 13.21 4.74 17.78
N THR A 327 13.96 4.94 18.84
CA THR A 327 14.42 3.86 19.73
C THR A 327 13.25 3.17 20.43
N GLU A 328 12.26 3.94 20.91
CA GLU A 328 11.04 3.41 21.53
C GLU A 328 10.18 2.63 20.52
N ALA A 329 10.04 3.13 19.29
CA ALA A 329 9.34 2.43 18.22
C ALA A 329 9.98 1.06 17.92
N VAL A 330 11.31 1.01 17.83
CA VAL A 330 12.02 -0.26 17.62
C VAL A 330 11.87 -1.20 18.81
N LYS A 331 11.94 -0.70 20.05
CA LYS A 331 11.67 -1.52 21.24
C LYS A 331 10.26 -2.10 21.27
N LYS A 332 9.26 -1.28 20.94
CA LYS A 332 7.86 -1.73 20.86
C LYS A 332 7.68 -2.77 19.74
N MET A 333 8.29 -2.53 18.59
CA MET A 333 8.29 -3.45 17.47
C MET A 333 8.88 -4.81 17.87
N MET A 334 10.08 -4.84 18.48
CA MET A 334 10.75 -6.07 18.91
C MET A 334 10.02 -6.81 20.04
N ALA A 335 9.15 -6.13 20.78
CA ALA A 335 8.31 -6.76 21.81
C ALA A 335 7.12 -7.54 21.22
N SER A 336 6.75 -7.28 19.94
CA SER A 336 5.72 -8.04 19.27
C SER A 336 6.28 -9.37 18.73
N LYS A 337 5.38 -10.35 18.50
CA LYS A 337 5.82 -11.62 17.90
C LYS A 337 6.30 -11.39 16.46
N PRO A 338 7.43 -11.97 16.02
CA PRO A 338 7.84 -11.87 14.65
C PRO A 338 6.86 -12.60 13.71
N ALA A 339 6.62 -12.02 12.53
CA ALA A 339 6.02 -12.69 11.40
C ALA A 339 7.15 -12.99 10.39
N MET A 340 7.19 -14.22 9.89
CA MET A 340 8.23 -14.67 8.95
C MET A 340 7.58 -15.25 7.71
N ALA A 341 8.09 -14.83 6.54
CA ALA A 341 7.77 -15.49 5.28
C ALA A 341 9.05 -15.94 4.58
N ALA A 342 8.99 -17.10 3.94
CA ALA A 342 10.10 -17.63 3.16
C ALA A 342 9.58 -18.25 1.85
N VAL A 343 10.19 -17.88 0.73
CA VAL A 343 9.78 -18.31 -0.62
C VAL A 343 11.01 -18.70 -1.45
N GLY A 344 10.93 -19.77 -2.22
CA GLY A 344 12.00 -20.25 -3.08
C GLY A 344 12.66 -21.53 -2.58
N ASP A 345 13.98 -21.63 -2.70
CA ASP A 345 14.76 -22.77 -2.17
C ASP A 345 15.00 -22.61 -0.67
N ILE A 346 13.98 -22.93 0.11
CA ILE A 346 13.92 -22.70 1.57
C ILE A 346 14.35 -23.90 2.41
N GLY A 347 14.96 -24.94 1.79
CA GLY A 347 15.37 -26.16 2.49
C GLY A 347 16.29 -25.90 3.69
N MET A 348 17.20 -24.92 3.56
CA MET A 348 18.17 -24.53 4.59
C MET A 348 17.72 -23.32 5.44
N VAL A 349 16.53 -22.77 5.20
CA VAL A 349 16.02 -21.63 5.98
C VAL A 349 15.52 -22.11 7.35
N PRO A 350 16.03 -21.58 8.46
CA PRO A 350 15.59 -21.93 9.81
C PRO A 350 14.08 -21.68 9.99
N TYR A 351 13.43 -22.44 10.87
CA TYR A 351 12.04 -22.26 11.21
C TYR A 351 11.82 -21.02 12.10
N HIS A 352 10.63 -20.47 12.02
CA HIS A 352 10.20 -19.30 12.83
C HIS A 352 10.53 -19.44 14.31
N ALA A 353 10.30 -20.62 14.92
CA ALA A 353 10.60 -20.82 16.34
C ALA A 353 12.08 -20.58 16.69
N THR A 354 13.00 -20.98 15.80
CA THR A 354 14.43 -20.75 15.95
C THR A 354 14.77 -19.26 15.81
N VAL A 355 14.14 -18.56 14.83
CA VAL A 355 14.34 -17.14 14.63
C VAL A 355 13.77 -16.34 15.81
N ALA A 356 12.56 -16.65 16.25
CA ALA A 356 11.91 -16.00 17.38
C ALA A 356 12.72 -16.15 18.68
N SER A 357 13.30 -17.33 18.95
CA SER A 357 14.14 -17.55 20.14
C SER A 357 15.45 -16.77 20.13
N ARG A 358 15.94 -16.35 18.94
CA ARG A 358 17.14 -15.51 18.80
C ARG A 358 16.83 -14.02 18.92
N LEU A 359 15.58 -13.63 18.75
CA LEU A 359 15.12 -12.24 18.80
C LEU A 359 14.53 -11.88 20.18
N SER A 360 14.17 -12.88 21.00
CA SER A 360 13.76 -12.73 22.40
C SER A 360 14.99 -12.60 23.32
#